data_09149ff4069d9046587ce7949bb0b98a
#
_entry.id   09149ff4069d9046587ce7949bb0b98a
#
_cell.length_a   1.000
_cell.length_b   1.000
_cell.length_c   1.000
_cell.angle_alpha   90.00
_cell.angle_beta   90.00
_cell.angle_gamma   90.00
#
_symmetry.space_group_name_H-M   'P 1'
#
loop_
_entity.id
_entity.type
_entity.pdbx_description
1 polymer ?
#
loop_
_entity_poly.entity_id
_entity_poly.type
_entity_poly.pdbx_seq_one_letter_code
_entity_poly.pdbx_strand_id
1 'polypeptide(L)'
;VSASGKVRALNTIKVGTEVSGQVTKVYVDFNSPVKAGQILAEIDSTRVRARVQQSEAQVALARAGLQQTVANVARSQSELEIQQRDFARQKALADRGFVSKAGLDLAQSKLNSARNALQVALAQTQSGNAQISQGTAELSSARLDLNRTVIVAPASGVIINKLVEPGTTVAASFQ
;
A
#
# COMPACT_ATOMS: atom_id res chain seq x y z
N VAL A 1 5.92 -20.09 65.23
CA VAL A 1 5.83 -20.71 63.87
C VAL A 1 6.19 -19.65 62.88
N SER A 2 7.39 -19.75 62.26
CA SER A 2 7.80 -18.85 61.15
C SER A 2 7.59 -19.61 59.85
N ALA A 3 6.79 -19.01 58.94
CA ALA A 3 6.60 -19.53 57.62
C ALA A 3 7.40 -18.66 56.60
N SER A 4 8.30 -19.28 55.84
CA SER A 4 8.99 -18.62 54.73
C SER A 4 8.34 -18.99 53.40
N GLY A 5 7.92 -18.02 52.64
CA GLY A 5 7.35 -18.21 51.31
C GLY A 5 8.17 -17.48 50.23
N LYS A 6 8.28 -18.06 49.03
CA LYS A 6 8.87 -17.37 47.87
C LYS A 6 7.76 -16.69 47.08
N VAL A 7 7.88 -15.41 46.81
CA VAL A 7 7.00 -14.68 45.92
C VAL A 7 7.43 -14.96 44.49
N ARG A 8 6.50 -15.43 43.64
CA ARG A 8 6.71 -15.63 42.22
C ARG A 8 5.75 -14.75 41.40
N ALA A 9 6.20 -14.24 40.27
CA ALA A 9 5.32 -13.58 39.33
C ALA A 9 4.27 -14.58 38.81
N LEU A 10 3.00 -14.16 38.81
CA LEU A 10 1.88 -14.96 38.27
C LEU A 10 2.02 -15.20 36.78
N ASN A 11 2.43 -14.19 36.02
CA ASN A 11 2.68 -14.27 34.57
C ASN A 11 3.99 -13.56 34.23
N THR A 12 4.82 -14.20 33.41
CA THR A 12 6.02 -13.58 32.83
C THR A 12 5.84 -13.49 31.33
N ILE A 13 5.91 -12.28 30.80
CA ILE A 13 5.79 -12.01 29.37
C ILE A 13 7.19 -11.65 28.86
N LYS A 14 7.66 -12.39 27.86
CA LYS A 14 8.88 -12.05 27.13
C LYS A 14 8.53 -11.04 26.04
N VAL A 15 9.21 -9.90 26.00
CA VAL A 15 9.09 -8.90 24.95
C VAL A 15 10.29 -9.02 24.03
N GLY A 16 10.04 -9.41 22.79
CA GLY A 16 11.04 -9.53 21.75
C GLY A 16 10.89 -8.44 20.69
N THR A 17 11.76 -8.46 19.70
CA THR A 17 11.71 -7.59 18.52
C THR A 17 11.38 -8.39 17.28
N GLU A 18 10.49 -7.86 16.44
CA GLU A 18 10.14 -8.45 15.15
C GLU A 18 11.00 -7.89 14.00
N VAL A 19 11.79 -6.84 14.26
CA VAL A 19 12.67 -6.19 13.30
C VAL A 19 14.09 -6.24 13.82
N SER A 20 15.03 -6.64 12.97
CA SER A 20 16.46 -6.62 13.30
C SER A 20 17.04 -5.22 13.13
N GLY A 21 17.85 -4.81 14.09
CA GLY A 21 18.53 -3.51 14.03
C GLY A 21 19.30 -3.20 15.31
N GLN A 22 19.97 -2.06 15.32
CA GLN A 22 20.67 -1.57 16.50
C GLN A 22 19.70 -0.82 17.41
N VAL A 23 19.73 -1.13 18.71
CA VAL A 23 18.96 -0.39 19.72
C VAL A 23 19.58 0.98 19.92
N THR A 24 18.81 2.03 19.67
CA THR A 24 19.26 3.43 19.81
C THR A 24 19.01 3.95 21.21
N LYS A 25 17.86 3.61 21.79
CA LYS A 25 17.46 4.06 23.13
C LYS A 25 16.73 2.97 23.88
N VAL A 26 16.93 2.94 25.19
CA VAL A 26 16.16 2.13 26.14
C VAL A 26 15.62 3.07 27.22
N TYR A 27 14.31 3.03 27.46
CA TYR A 27 13.59 3.95 28.33
C TYR A 27 13.26 3.36 29.70
N VAL A 28 13.55 2.08 29.89
CA VAL A 28 13.21 1.35 31.10
C VAL A 28 14.44 0.63 31.67
N ASP A 29 14.43 0.41 32.96
CA ASP A 29 15.50 -0.33 33.62
C ASP A 29 14.92 -1.50 34.46
N PHE A 30 15.81 -2.29 35.03
CA PHE A 30 15.44 -3.34 35.96
C PHE A 30 14.55 -2.80 37.09
N ASN A 31 13.51 -3.54 37.45
CA ASN A 31 12.53 -3.18 38.45
C ASN A 31 11.69 -1.92 38.15
N SER A 32 11.72 -1.43 36.92
CA SER A 32 10.86 -0.28 36.52
C SER A 32 9.42 -0.72 36.29
N PRO A 33 8.44 0.00 36.89
CA PRO A 33 7.02 -0.22 36.57
C PRO A 33 6.71 0.31 35.16
N VAL A 34 5.94 -0.46 34.40
CA VAL A 34 5.53 -0.12 33.04
C VAL A 34 4.03 -0.28 32.86
N LYS A 35 3.45 0.54 31.98
CA LYS A 35 2.03 0.45 31.59
C LYS A 35 1.93 -0.19 30.21
N ALA A 36 0.80 -0.86 29.95
CA ALA A 36 0.50 -1.35 28.61
C ALA A 36 0.59 -0.21 27.56
N GLY A 37 1.29 -0.45 26.43
CA GLY A 37 1.55 0.54 25.38
C GLY A 37 2.71 1.51 25.68
N GLN A 38 3.35 1.43 26.85
CA GLN A 38 4.53 2.27 27.14
C GLN A 38 5.73 1.83 26.31
N ILE A 39 6.45 2.81 25.74
CA ILE A 39 7.67 2.56 24.95
C ILE A 39 8.78 2.06 25.89
N LEU A 40 9.35 0.92 25.53
CA LEU A 40 10.43 0.28 26.27
C LEU A 40 11.80 0.59 25.64
N ALA A 41 11.88 0.47 24.32
CA ALA A 41 13.10 0.71 23.55
C ALA A 41 12.78 1.13 22.10
N GLU A 42 13.76 1.73 21.46
CA GLU A 42 13.71 2.12 20.05
C GLU A 42 14.88 1.49 19.29
N ILE A 43 14.59 0.95 18.13
CA ILE A 43 15.57 0.43 17.16
C ILE A 43 15.85 1.50 16.12
N ASP A 44 17.05 1.55 15.55
CA ASP A 44 17.40 2.45 14.46
C ASP A 44 16.44 2.27 13.27
N SER A 45 15.63 3.27 13.06
CA SER A 45 14.59 3.29 12.02
C SER A 45 15.03 3.93 10.71
N THR A 46 16.30 4.38 10.59
CA THR A 46 16.78 5.14 9.43
C THR A 46 16.55 4.39 8.12
N ARG A 47 16.95 3.14 8.05
CA ARG A 47 16.77 2.29 6.86
C ARG A 47 15.29 1.99 6.59
N VAL A 48 14.52 1.76 7.63
CA VAL A 48 13.08 1.45 7.49
C VAL A 48 12.30 2.68 7.04
N ARG A 49 12.64 3.88 7.56
CA ARG A 49 12.06 5.16 7.09
C ARG A 49 12.37 5.42 5.61
N ALA A 50 13.61 5.19 5.18
CA ALA A 50 13.98 5.31 3.77
C ALA A 50 13.14 4.38 2.88
N ARG A 51 12.86 3.15 3.34
CA ARG A 51 11.99 2.20 2.63
C ARG A 51 10.54 2.70 2.56
N VAL A 52 10.02 3.28 3.62
CA VAL A 52 8.67 3.91 3.61
C VAL A 52 8.62 5.03 2.57
N GLN A 53 9.60 5.94 2.56
CA GLN A 53 9.67 7.02 1.57
C GLN A 53 9.75 6.48 0.13
N GLN A 54 10.54 5.44 -0.10
CA GLN A 54 10.62 4.79 -1.41
C GLN A 54 9.26 4.23 -1.84
N SER A 55 8.55 3.52 -0.97
CA SER A 55 7.23 2.97 -1.26
C SER A 55 6.19 4.07 -1.46
N GLU A 56 6.25 5.19 -0.72
CA GLU A 56 5.40 6.36 -0.94
C GLU A 56 5.61 6.98 -2.32
N ALA A 57 6.86 7.14 -2.73
CA ALA A 57 7.20 7.64 -4.08
C ALA A 57 6.68 6.69 -5.18
N GLN A 58 6.78 5.38 -4.97
CA GLN A 58 6.25 4.38 -5.90
C GLN A 58 4.73 4.49 -6.07
N VAL A 59 3.97 4.65 -4.97
CA VAL A 59 2.52 4.89 -5.01
C VAL A 59 2.19 6.20 -5.71
N ALA A 60 2.98 7.26 -5.48
CA ALA A 60 2.79 8.55 -6.15
C ALA A 60 2.98 8.43 -7.68
N LEU A 61 4.02 7.71 -8.13
CA LEU A 61 4.25 7.43 -9.56
C LEU A 61 3.11 6.62 -10.17
N ALA A 62 2.63 5.57 -9.48
CA ALA A 62 1.50 4.77 -9.96
C ALA A 62 0.22 5.61 -10.10
N ARG A 63 -0.04 6.52 -9.16
CA ARG A 63 -1.18 7.46 -9.23
C ARG A 63 -1.05 8.43 -10.39
N ALA A 64 0.14 8.99 -10.64
CA ALA A 64 0.38 9.84 -11.79
C ALA A 64 0.17 9.09 -13.11
N GLY A 65 0.64 7.85 -13.20
CA GLY A 65 0.37 6.97 -14.34
C GLY A 65 -1.11 6.71 -14.56
N LEU A 66 -1.87 6.48 -13.48
CA LEU A 66 -3.34 6.32 -13.57
C LEU A 66 -4.01 7.59 -14.13
N GLN A 67 -3.62 8.78 -13.70
CA GLN A 67 -4.17 10.03 -14.26
C GLN A 67 -3.97 10.12 -15.78
N GLN A 68 -2.81 9.68 -16.27
CA GLN A 68 -2.54 9.62 -17.72
C GLN A 68 -3.49 8.66 -18.43
N THR A 69 -3.75 7.48 -17.86
CA THR A 69 -4.69 6.50 -18.48
C THR A 69 -6.13 7.00 -18.42
N VAL A 70 -6.54 7.67 -17.35
CA VAL A 70 -7.87 8.30 -17.24
C VAL A 70 -8.07 9.39 -18.32
N ALA A 71 -7.04 10.21 -18.57
CA ALA A 71 -7.09 11.20 -19.66
C ALA A 71 -7.20 10.52 -21.04
N ASN A 72 -6.55 9.38 -21.25
CA ASN A 72 -6.69 8.58 -22.48
C ASN A 72 -8.11 8.01 -22.63
N VAL A 73 -8.74 7.56 -21.54
CA VAL A 73 -10.15 7.12 -21.57
C VAL A 73 -11.05 8.26 -22.01
N ALA A 74 -10.90 9.46 -21.45
CA ALA A 74 -11.70 10.63 -21.81
C ALA A 74 -11.55 10.97 -23.31
N ARG A 75 -10.32 10.92 -23.84
CA ARG A 75 -10.06 11.12 -25.28
C ARG A 75 -10.73 10.05 -26.13
N SER A 76 -10.60 8.77 -25.78
CA SER A 76 -11.21 7.67 -26.51
C SER A 76 -12.74 7.72 -26.45
N GLN A 77 -13.30 8.18 -25.35
CA GLN A 77 -14.75 8.40 -25.18
C GLN A 77 -15.24 9.48 -26.15
N SER A 78 -14.56 10.63 -26.22
CA SER A 78 -14.90 11.71 -27.15
C SER A 78 -14.82 11.24 -28.62
N GLU A 79 -13.77 10.48 -28.96
CA GLU A 79 -13.65 9.91 -30.31
C GLU A 79 -14.80 8.96 -30.64
N LEU A 80 -15.17 8.09 -29.69
CA LEU A 80 -16.32 7.20 -29.86
C LEU A 80 -17.61 7.98 -30.13
N GLU A 81 -17.86 9.06 -29.39
CA GLU A 81 -19.05 9.91 -29.61
C GLU A 81 -19.07 10.55 -30.99
N ILE A 82 -17.91 10.99 -31.50
CA ILE A 82 -17.78 11.51 -32.86
C ILE A 82 -18.16 10.44 -33.89
N GLN A 83 -17.57 9.25 -33.75
CA GLN A 83 -17.83 8.15 -34.71
C GLN A 83 -19.26 7.62 -34.59
N GLN A 84 -19.90 7.66 -33.42
CA GLN A 84 -21.31 7.31 -33.27
C GLN A 84 -22.21 8.30 -34.02
N ARG A 85 -21.95 9.61 -33.90
CA ARG A 85 -22.71 10.65 -34.61
C ARG A 85 -22.50 10.54 -36.13
N ASP A 86 -21.28 10.29 -36.55
CA ASP A 86 -20.97 10.11 -37.97
C ASP A 86 -21.66 8.88 -38.56
N PHE A 87 -21.61 7.73 -37.87
CA PHE A 87 -22.32 6.54 -38.29
C PHE A 87 -23.83 6.74 -38.40
N ALA A 88 -24.45 7.39 -37.39
CA ALA A 88 -25.86 7.69 -37.37
C ALA A 88 -26.26 8.58 -38.58
N ARG A 89 -25.45 9.59 -38.91
CA ARG A 89 -25.64 10.43 -40.10
C ARG A 89 -25.52 9.67 -41.39
N GLN A 90 -24.44 8.83 -41.54
CA GLN A 90 -24.24 8.04 -42.75
C GLN A 90 -25.36 7.00 -42.94
N LYS A 91 -25.85 6.42 -41.85
CA LYS A 91 -26.99 5.49 -41.89
C LYS A 91 -28.26 6.19 -42.37
N ALA A 92 -28.59 7.35 -41.83
CA ALA A 92 -29.76 8.12 -42.22
C ALA A 92 -29.71 8.56 -43.72
N LEU A 93 -28.51 8.85 -44.24
CA LEU A 93 -28.29 9.16 -45.65
C LEU A 93 -28.37 7.91 -46.52
N ALA A 94 -27.86 6.76 -46.06
CA ALA A 94 -27.95 5.50 -46.77
C ALA A 94 -29.40 5.02 -46.92
N ASP A 95 -30.20 5.15 -45.83
CA ASP A 95 -31.65 4.84 -45.84
C ASP A 95 -32.44 5.66 -46.87
N ARG A 96 -31.92 6.82 -47.27
CA ARG A 96 -32.44 7.69 -48.31
C ARG A 96 -31.82 7.50 -49.71
N GLY A 97 -30.88 6.55 -49.83
CA GLY A 97 -30.18 6.26 -51.09
C GLY A 97 -29.04 7.21 -51.45
N PHE A 98 -28.59 8.09 -50.57
CA PHE A 98 -27.55 9.11 -50.83
C PHE A 98 -26.13 8.62 -50.53
N VAL A 99 -25.97 7.44 -49.90
CA VAL A 99 -24.66 6.86 -49.56
C VAL A 99 -24.58 5.41 -50.04
N SER A 100 -23.43 5.01 -50.55
CA SER A 100 -23.19 3.67 -51.00
C SER A 100 -23.06 2.71 -49.80
N LYS A 101 -23.34 1.41 -50.04
CA LYS A 101 -23.13 0.38 -49.00
C LYS A 101 -21.70 0.36 -48.50
N ALA A 102 -20.72 0.53 -49.38
CA ALA A 102 -19.30 0.62 -48.97
C ALA A 102 -19.01 1.82 -48.05
N GLY A 103 -19.68 2.96 -48.25
CA GLY A 103 -19.57 4.13 -47.34
C GLY A 103 -20.11 3.86 -45.96
N LEU A 104 -21.25 3.16 -45.85
CA LEU A 104 -21.83 2.76 -44.59
C LEU A 104 -20.96 1.73 -43.86
N ASP A 105 -20.42 0.75 -44.58
CA ASP A 105 -19.53 -0.27 -44.03
C ASP A 105 -18.23 0.35 -43.48
N LEU A 106 -17.69 1.37 -44.17
CA LEU A 106 -16.54 2.13 -43.68
C LEU A 106 -16.85 2.87 -42.39
N ALA A 107 -18.02 3.56 -42.30
CA ALA A 107 -18.43 4.24 -41.10
C ALA A 107 -18.65 3.27 -39.91
N GLN A 108 -19.22 2.09 -40.19
CA GLN A 108 -19.38 1.03 -39.17
C GLN A 108 -18.02 0.52 -38.68
N SER A 109 -17.05 0.34 -39.57
CA SER A 109 -15.69 -0.10 -39.24
C SER A 109 -14.99 0.93 -38.32
N LYS A 110 -15.11 2.24 -38.63
CA LYS A 110 -14.57 3.32 -37.81
C LYS A 110 -15.20 3.33 -36.41
N LEU A 111 -16.53 3.18 -36.33
CA LEU A 111 -17.23 3.09 -35.07
C LEU A 111 -16.74 1.90 -34.21
N ASN A 112 -16.58 0.73 -34.83
CA ASN A 112 -16.07 -0.46 -34.14
C ASN A 112 -14.62 -0.25 -33.65
N SER A 113 -13.77 0.39 -34.45
CA SER A 113 -12.40 0.74 -34.06
C SER A 113 -12.38 1.68 -32.85
N ALA A 114 -13.23 2.69 -32.84
CA ALA A 114 -13.33 3.62 -31.70
C ALA A 114 -13.84 2.93 -30.42
N ARG A 115 -14.79 2.00 -30.55
CA ARG A 115 -15.25 1.18 -29.41
C ARG A 115 -14.12 0.33 -28.84
N ASN A 116 -13.36 -0.34 -29.69
CA ASN A 116 -12.24 -1.16 -29.28
C ASN A 116 -11.14 -0.31 -28.62
N ALA A 117 -10.85 0.89 -29.15
CA ALA A 117 -9.89 1.82 -28.54
C ALA A 117 -10.31 2.25 -27.14
N LEU A 118 -11.59 2.55 -26.92
CA LEU A 118 -12.10 2.84 -25.58
C LEU A 118 -11.96 1.66 -24.64
N GLN A 119 -12.25 0.44 -25.11
CA GLN A 119 -12.13 -0.76 -24.29
C GLN A 119 -10.68 -1.03 -23.87
N VAL A 120 -9.72 -0.82 -24.76
CA VAL A 120 -8.29 -0.89 -24.44
C VAL A 120 -7.90 0.15 -23.39
N ALA A 121 -8.35 1.40 -23.54
CA ALA A 121 -8.07 2.46 -22.57
C ALA A 121 -8.64 2.15 -21.19
N LEU A 122 -9.85 1.58 -21.11
CA LEU A 122 -10.45 1.13 -19.86
C LEU A 122 -9.65 -0.01 -19.20
N ALA A 123 -9.19 -0.98 -20.00
CA ALA A 123 -8.35 -2.07 -19.49
C ALA A 123 -7.01 -1.55 -18.93
N GLN A 124 -6.40 -0.54 -19.57
CA GLN A 124 -5.19 0.10 -19.08
C GLN A 124 -5.43 0.82 -17.73
N THR A 125 -6.61 1.46 -17.57
CA THR A 125 -7.00 2.09 -16.29
C THR A 125 -7.15 1.05 -15.19
N GLN A 126 -7.73 -0.11 -15.49
CA GLN A 126 -7.83 -1.21 -14.53
C GLN A 126 -6.45 -1.74 -14.12
N SER A 127 -5.52 -1.87 -15.07
CA SER A 127 -4.13 -2.23 -14.78
C SER A 127 -3.44 -1.19 -13.89
N GLY A 128 -3.65 0.11 -14.14
CA GLY A 128 -3.15 1.20 -13.30
C GLY A 128 -3.67 1.12 -11.87
N ASN A 129 -4.96 0.82 -11.68
CA ASN A 129 -5.55 0.61 -10.36
C ASN A 129 -4.92 -0.58 -9.62
N ALA A 130 -4.64 -1.68 -10.33
CA ALA A 130 -3.96 -2.84 -9.75
C ALA A 130 -2.53 -2.49 -9.28
N GLN A 131 -1.79 -1.68 -10.05
CA GLN A 131 -0.47 -1.19 -9.64
C GLN A 131 -0.52 -0.32 -8.39
N ILE A 132 -1.52 0.57 -8.27
CA ILE A 132 -1.73 1.36 -7.05
C ILE A 132 -2.03 0.44 -5.86
N SER A 133 -2.88 -0.56 -6.06
CA SER A 133 -3.22 -1.53 -5.01
C SER A 133 -1.99 -2.30 -4.53
N GLN A 134 -1.14 -2.75 -5.45
CA GLN A 134 0.13 -3.39 -5.11
C GLN A 134 1.05 -2.43 -4.33
N GLY A 135 1.30 -1.22 -4.85
CA GLY A 135 2.16 -0.24 -4.18
C GLY A 135 1.65 0.16 -2.79
N THR A 136 0.33 0.26 -2.61
CA THR A 136 -0.25 0.56 -1.29
C THR A 136 -0.10 -0.60 -0.30
N ALA A 137 -0.14 -1.85 -0.76
CA ALA A 137 0.15 -3.00 0.08
C ALA A 137 1.62 -3.03 0.53
N GLU A 138 2.55 -2.74 -0.39
CA GLU A 138 3.99 -2.62 -0.08
C GLU A 138 4.26 -1.46 0.91
N LEU A 139 3.62 -0.31 0.73
CA LEU A 139 3.70 0.82 1.64
C LEU A 139 3.15 0.47 3.04
N SER A 140 2.03 -0.25 3.09
CA SER A 140 1.44 -0.71 4.36
C SER A 140 2.40 -1.63 5.11
N SER A 141 3.05 -2.57 4.40
CA SER A 141 4.07 -3.45 4.99
C SER A 141 5.27 -2.65 5.51
N ALA A 142 5.79 -1.70 4.73
CA ALA A 142 6.92 -0.87 5.16
C ALA A 142 6.58 0.00 6.39
N ARG A 143 5.35 0.52 6.48
CA ARG A 143 4.87 1.26 7.65
C ARG A 143 4.71 0.37 8.88
N LEU A 144 4.26 -0.87 8.70
CA LEU A 144 4.18 -1.84 9.78
C LEU A 144 5.58 -2.15 10.34
N ASP A 145 6.56 -2.36 9.47
CA ASP A 145 7.95 -2.55 9.89
C ASP A 145 8.51 -1.32 10.63
N LEU A 146 8.12 -0.11 10.21
CA LEU A 146 8.48 1.12 10.92
C LEU A 146 7.87 1.16 12.32
N ASN A 147 6.61 0.81 12.48
CA ASN A 147 5.97 0.76 13.79
C ASN A 147 6.62 -0.29 14.71
N ARG A 148 7.11 -1.38 14.14
CA ARG A 148 7.82 -2.44 14.87
C ARG A 148 9.24 -2.08 15.33
N THR A 149 9.78 -0.94 14.86
CA THR A 149 11.05 -0.40 15.40
C THR A 149 10.89 0.20 16.79
N VAL A 150 9.67 0.48 17.22
CA VAL A 150 9.35 0.95 18.58
C VAL A 150 8.81 -0.24 19.38
N ILE A 151 9.56 -0.65 20.38
CA ILE A 151 9.19 -1.77 21.26
C ILE A 151 8.33 -1.23 22.39
N VAL A 152 7.11 -1.75 22.52
CA VAL A 152 6.16 -1.34 23.55
C VAL A 152 5.80 -2.48 24.49
N ALA A 153 5.41 -2.14 25.72
CA ALA A 153 4.94 -3.11 26.71
C ALA A 153 3.56 -3.65 26.30
N PRO A 154 3.38 -4.98 26.14
CA PRO A 154 2.08 -5.57 25.81
C PRO A 154 1.08 -5.54 26.96
N ALA A 155 1.57 -5.44 28.19
CA ALA A 155 0.74 -5.39 29.40
C ALA A 155 1.42 -4.53 30.47
N SER A 156 0.64 -4.09 31.48
CA SER A 156 1.18 -3.39 32.64
C SER A 156 1.86 -4.38 33.58
N GLY A 157 3.00 -3.99 34.14
CA GLY A 157 3.78 -4.86 35.02
C GLY A 157 5.07 -4.21 35.50
N VAL A 158 6.04 -5.02 35.84
CA VAL A 158 7.38 -4.60 36.28
C VAL A 158 8.43 -5.35 35.48
N ILE A 159 9.46 -4.65 35.05
CA ILE A 159 10.59 -5.24 34.30
C ILE A 159 11.42 -6.13 35.24
N ILE A 160 11.40 -7.42 34.98
CA ILE A 160 12.14 -8.41 35.79
C ILE A 160 13.59 -8.57 35.26
N ASN A 161 13.78 -8.42 33.95
CA ASN A 161 15.11 -8.57 33.36
C ASN A 161 15.23 -7.66 32.12
N LYS A 162 16.40 -7.06 31.93
CA LYS A 162 16.76 -6.25 30.77
C LYS A 162 17.96 -6.88 30.09
N LEU A 163 17.75 -7.44 28.90
CA LEU A 163 18.78 -8.13 28.11
C LEU A 163 19.41 -7.25 27.03
N VAL A 164 18.91 -6.04 26.84
CA VAL A 164 19.33 -5.12 25.77
C VAL A 164 19.77 -3.77 26.33
N GLU A 165 20.86 -3.24 25.75
CA GLU A 165 21.39 -1.93 26.06
C GLU A 165 21.50 -1.08 24.79
N PRO A 166 21.52 0.28 24.92
CA PRO A 166 21.81 1.14 23.76
C PRO A 166 23.11 0.75 23.08
N GLY A 167 23.07 0.61 21.76
CA GLY A 167 24.19 0.14 20.94
C GLY A 167 24.21 -1.35 20.65
N THR A 168 23.40 -2.16 21.34
CA THR A 168 23.29 -3.60 21.07
C THR A 168 22.52 -3.86 19.77
N THR A 169 23.01 -4.77 18.96
CA THR A 169 22.27 -5.22 17.77
C THR A 169 21.35 -6.39 18.18
N VAL A 170 20.08 -6.23 17.88
CA VAL A 170 19.04 -7.25 18.09
C VAL A 170 18.64 -7.87 16.76
N ALA A 171 18.43 -9.18 16.78
CA ALA A 171 17.87 -9.90 15.63
C ALA A 171 16.38 -10.16 15.86
N ALA A 172 15.60 -10.14 14.79
CA ALA A 172 14.22 -10.59 14.83
C ALA A 172 14.20 -12.05 15.29
N SER A 173 13.76 -12.31 16.51
CA SER A 173 13.62 -13.64 17.07
C SER A 173 12.17 -13.81 17.51
N PHE A 174 11.49 -14.74 16.88
CA PHE A 174 10.23 -15.27 17.40
C PHE A 174 10.59 -16.17 18.61
N GLN A 175 10.48 -15.66 19.82
CA GLN A 175 10.51 -16.48 21.03
C GLN A 175 9.31 -16.13 21.92
#